data_713c24e35cecbf9b7e48603c458e0bf2
#
_entry.id   713c24e35cecbf9b7e48603c458e0bf2
#
_cell.length_a   1.000
_cell.length_b   1.000
_cell.length_c   1.000
_cell.angle_alpha   90.00
_cell.angle_beta   90.00
_cell.angle_gamma   90.00
#
_symmetry.space_group_name_H-M   'P 1'
#
loop_
_entity.id
_entity.type
_entity.pdbx_description
1 polymer ?
#
loop_
_entity_poly.entity_id
_entity_poly.type
_entity_poly.pdbx_seq_one_letter_code
_entity_poly.pdbx_strand_id
1 'polypeptide(L)'
;MNEFEKQYRQKTHRLFLIFLALNIPVCIGVASASRLPLLPVALIGALALAGPGLLYFLNPSARLTSVAIAVATQCFAGLLIHSGRGMIELHFHVFVTIAMLIVLADWLVIASAAATIAVHHVAFYFLLPASVFNYQATFGIVLLHALFVVVETIPSCLIAARFGKFIQAQGSVIQTLRDASTSIAGYTGTLAHASQGLASGASEQAASLEETSASIEEMASMTQRNAEHARRAKDLATETRTAAESNAVTMDEMSAAMSEIKAGNDNIAKIIKVIDEIAFQTNILALNAAVEAARAGEAGQGFAVVADEVRNLAQRSAAAARETAERIQDSMDKGERGVERSARVGEGLRDIVAKIREVDNLVGHIATASQEQSQGIAQINTAVSQIDKITQSSAGSAANTSEIAGKLDVLAGQLKGAVEDLDRILGAPPAAGGGGTPSIVEARGVAGAGPVPTRAMKPKAEAATTSF
;
A
#
# COMPACT_ATOMS: atom_id res chain seq x y z
N MET A 1 32.03 -31.60 -14.45
CA MET A 1 33.12 -31.07 -13.61
C MET A 1 32.80 -29.64 -13.31
N ASN A 2 32.56 -29.30 -12.06
CA ASN A 2 32.31 -27.91 -11.63
C ASN A 2 33.62 -27.09 -11.62
N GLU A 3 33.52 -25.76 -11.50
CA GLU A 3 34.71 -24.90 -11.55
C GLU A 3 35.70 -25.15 -10.45
N PHE A 4 35.21 -25.49 -9.25
CA PHE A 4 36.03 -25.87 -8.10
C PHE A 4 36.87 -27.13 -8.38
N GLU A 5 36.25 -28.20 -8.92
CA GLU A 5 36.94 -29.42 -9.30
C GLU A 5 38.04 -29.20 -10.35
N LYS A 6 37.75 -28.32 -11.32
CA LYS A 6 38.64 -27.93 -12.38
C LYS A 6 39.90 -27.22 -11.85
N GLN A 7 39.70 -26.24 -10.95
CA GLN A 7 40.78 -25.50 -10.31
C GLN A 7 41.63 -26.42 -9.40
N TYR A 8 40.96 -27.30 -8.63
CA TYR A 8 41.63 -28.28 -7.80
C TYR A 8 42.56 -29.16 -8.63
N ARG A 9 42.12 -29.74 -9.74
CA ARG A 9 42.91 -30.55 -10.64
C ARG A 9 44.10 -29.79 -11.24
N GLN A 10 43.87 -28.57 -11.72
CA GLN A 10 44.93 -27.74 -12.28
C GLN A 10 46.09 -27.53 -11.30
N LYS A 11 45.78 -27.19 -10.04
CA LYS A 11 46.80 -26.97 -9.00
C LYS A 11 47.53 -28.26 -8.63
N THR A 12 46.76 -29.31 -8.45
CA THR A 12 47.34 -30.61 -8.13
C THR A 12 48.26 -31.11 -9.24
N HIS A 13 47.87 -30.99 -10.50
CA HIS A 13 48.70 -31.33 -11.65
C HIS A 13 49.99 -30.50 -11.68
N ARG A 14 49.91 -29.19 -11.42
CA ARG A 14 51.06 -28.30 -11.35
C ARG A 14 52.07 -28.76 -10.27
N LEU A 15 51.55 -29.08 -9.08
CA LEU A 15 52.39 -29.60 -8.00
C LEU A 15 53.10 -30.92 -8.38
N PHE A 16 52.37 -31.84 -9.03
CA PHE A 16 52.95 -33.10 -9.50
C PHE A 16 53.98 -32.87 -10.62
N LEU A 17 53.78 -31.95 -11.54
CA LEU A 17 54.78 -31.62 -12.55
C LEU A 17 56.06 -31.07 -11.93
N ILE A 18 55.96 -30.24 -10.89
CA ILE A 18 57.12 -29.77 -10.13
C ILE A 18 57.79 -30.97 -9.44
N PHE A 19 57.02 -31.83 -8.80
CA PHE A 19 57.53 -33.05 -8.18
C PHE A 19 58.27 -33.95 -9.19
N LEU A 20 57.70 -34.20 -10.37
CA LEU A 20 58.36 -34.98 -11.43
C LEU A 20 59.65 -34.31 -11.93
N ALA A 21 59.66 -33.00 -12.07
CA ALA A 21 60.87 -32.24 -12.45
C ALA A 21 61.99 -32.39 -11.39
N LEU A 22 61.61 -32.39 -10.09
CA LEU A 22 62.56 -32.59 -8.98
C LEU A 22 63.10 -34.03 -8.90
N ASN A 23 62.42 -35.04 -9.48
CA ASN A 23 62.91 -36.39 -9.52
C ASN A 23 64.09 -36.56 -10.54
N ILE A 24 64.25 -35.68 -11.54
CA ILE A 24 65.34 -35.70 -12.48
C ILE A 24 66.71 -35.59 -11.76
N PRO A 25 67.01 -34.52 -11.01
CA PRO A 25 68.27 -34.41 -10.29
C PRO A 25 68.48 -35.53 -9.23
N VAL A 26 67.37 -36.01 -8.65
CA VAL A 26 67.46 -37.15 -7.72
C VAL A 26 67.96 -38.42 -8.44
N CYS A 27 67.39 -38.78 -9.60
CA CYS A 27 67.79 -39.91 -10.41
C CYS A 27 69.23 -39.74 -10.94
N ILE A 28 69.64 -38.54 -11.31
CA ILE A 28 71.00 -38.22 -11.75
C ILE A 28 71.96 -38.37 -10.59
N GLY A 29 71.65 -37.94 -9.37
CA GLY A 29 72.44 -38.05 -8.16
C GLY A 29 72.70 -39.54 -7.79
N VAL A 30 71.61 -40.36 -7.81
CA VAL A 30 71.70 -41.79 -7.57
C VAL A 30 72.52 -42.52 -8.64
N ALA A 31 72.30 -42.14 -9.90
CA ALA A 31 73.10 -42.74 -11.01
C ALA A 31 74.61 -42.40 -10.91
N SER A 32 74.90 -41.15 -10.53
CA SER A 32 76.31 -40.73 -10.26
C SER A 32 76.93 -41.54 -9.15
N ALA A 33 76.23 -41.70 -8.02
CA ALA A 33 76.71 -42.53 -6.89
C ALA A 33 76.90 -43.99 -7.31
N SER A 34 76.08 -44.54 -8.18
CA SER A 34 76.13 -45.90 -8.70
C SER A 34 77.11 -46.05 -9.92
N ARG A 35 77.80 -44.98 -10.31
CA ARG A 35 78.70 -44.93 -11.46
C ARG A 35 78.06 -45.34 -12.79
N LEU A 36 76.80 -44.93 -13.03
CA LEU A 36 76.08 -45.14 -14.29
C LEU A 36 76.24 -43.87 -15.22
N PRO A 37 76.07 -44.08 -16.54
CA PRO A 37 76.08 -42.94 -17.47
C PRO A 37 74.94 -41.97 -17.20
N LEU A 38 75.26 -40.68 -16.99
CA LEU A 38 74.27 -39.67 -16.54
C LEU A 38 73.36 -39.21 -17.68
N LEU A 39 73.89 -39.14 -18.92
CA LEU A 39 73.15 -38.63 -20.07
C LEU A 39 71.90 -39.45 -20.41
N PRO A 40 71.93 -40.81 -20.47
CA PRO A 40 70.68 -41.57 -20.68
C PRO A 40 69.64 -41.35 -19.58
N VAL A 41 70.09 -41.28 -18.29
CA VAL A 41 69.16 -41.03 -17.16
C VAL A 41 68.51 -39.68 -17.30
N ALA A 42 69.29 -38.66 -17.62
CA ALA A 42 68.73 -37.30 -17.84
C ALA A 42 67.74 -37.25 -19.03
N LEU A 43 68.06 -37.91 -20.14
CA LEU A 43 67.22 -37.96 -21.34
C LEU A 43 65.91 -38.73 -21.06
N ILE A 44 65.97 -39.86 -20.42
CA ILE A 44 64.77 -40.64 -20.08
C ILE A 44 63.90 -39.86 -19.09
N GLY A 45 64.48 -39.21 -18.08
CA GLY A 45 63.75 -38.33 -17.14
C GLY A 45 63.07 -37.15 -17.86
N ALA A 46 63.79 -36.49 -18.77
CA ALA A 46 63.20 -35.41 -19.57
C ALA A 46 62.04 -35.88 -20.43
N LEU A 47 62.17 -37.07 -21.09
CA LEU A 47 61.14 -37.67 -21.91
C LEU A 47 59.89 -38.06 -21.06
N ALA A 48 60.10 -38.61 -19.86
CA ALA A 48 59.01 -38.97 -18.95
C ALA A 48 58.24 -37.75 -18.48
N LEU A 49 58.91 -36.60 -18.29
CA LEU A 49 58.24 -35.33 -17.92
C LEU A 49 57.55 -34.66 -19.12
N ALA A 50 58.06 -34.82 -20.34
CA ALA A 50 57.56 -34.12 -21.51
C ALA A 50 56.11 -34.48 -21.86
N GLY A 51 55.67 -35.73 -21.67
CA GLY A 51 54.30 -36.19 -21.94
C GLY A 51 53.25 -35.48 -21.07
N PRO A 52 53.34 -35.63 -19.72
CA PRO A 52 52.40 -34.95 -18.84
C PRO A 52 52.52 -33.40 -18.91
N GLY A 53 53.70 -32.85 -19.15
CA GLY A 53 53.91 -31.41 -19.36
C GLY A 53 53.14 -30.89 -20.56
N LEU A 54 53.25 -31.60 -21.70
CA LEU A 54 52.49 -31.21 -22.94
C LEU A 54 50.98 -31.32 -22.71
N LEU A 55 50.48 -32.40 -22.09
CA LEU A 55 49.07 -32.57 -21.82
C LEU A 55 48.55 -31.51 -20.84
N TYR A 56 49.32 -31.13 -19.82
CA TYR A 56 48.99 -30.03 -18.94
C TYR A 56 48.89 -28.71 -19.70
N PHE A 57 49.77 -28.43 -20.64
CA PHE A 57 49.75 -27.23 -21.44
C PHE A 57 48.51 -27.18 -22.35
N LEU A 58 48.12 -28.32 -22.95
CA LEU A 58 46.93 -28.41 -23.81
C LEU A 58 45.62 -28.36 -22.98
N ASN A 59 45.56 -29.09 -21.88
CA ASN A 59 44.38 -29.08 -21.03
C ASN A 59 44.78 -29.39 -19.55
N PRO A 60 44.98 -28.36 -18.73
CA PRO A 60 45.53 -28.49 -17.40
C PRO A 60 44.63 -29.22 -16.40
N SER A 61 43.32 -29.41 -16.73
CA SER A 61 42.35 -30.11 -15.84
C SER A 61 41.88 -31.44 -16.38
N ALA A 62 42.41 -31.89 -17.53
CA ALA A 62 41.95 -33.13 -18.13
C ALA A 62 42.28 -34.36 -17.32
N ARG A 63 41.42 -35.37 -17.33
CA ARG A 63 41.64 -36.67 -16.73
C ARG A 63 42.85 -37.38 -17.31
N LEU A 64 43.09 -37.21 -18.64
CA LEU A 64 44.22 -37.74 -19.34
C LEU A 64 45.55 -37.19 -18.81
N THR A 65 45.59 -35.92 -18.41
CA THR A 65 46.77 -35.33 -17.77
C THR A 65 47.04 -36.00 -16.40
N SER A 66 46.00 -36.29 -15.59
CA SER A 66 46.17 -37.05 -14.34
C SER A 66 46.77 -38.45 -14.58
N VAL A 67 46.26 -39.18 -15.58
CA VAL A 67 46.79 -40.52 -15.95
C VAL A 67 48.22 -40.43 -16.47
N ALA A 68 48.55 -39.45 -17.29
CA ALA A 68 49.90 -39.24 -17.79
C ALA A 68 50.90 -38.92 -16.66
N ILE A 69 50.47 -38.12 -15.66
CA ILE A 69 51.24 -37.82 -14.47
C ILE A 69 51.50 -39.15 -13.69
N ALA A 70 50.49 -39.98 -13.51
CA ALA A 70 50.64 -41.26 -12.82
C ALA A 70 51.60 -42.21 -13.51
N VAL A 71 51.46 -42.35 -14.83
CA VAL A 71 52.38 -43.15 -15.66
C VAL A 71 53.81 -42.60 -15.52
N ALA A 72 54.00 -41.31 -15.71
CA ALA A 72 55.32 -40.68 -15.56
C ALA A 72 55.93 -40.86 -14.17
N THR A 73 55.10 -40.74 -13.13
CA THR A 73 55.53 -40.94 -11.76
C THR A 73 56.11 -42.33 -11.54
N GLN A 74 55.50 -43.37 -12.09
CA GLN A 74 56.01 -44.74 -12.02
C GLN A 74 57.18 -45.01 -12.96
N CYS A 75 57.23 -44.31 -14.10
CA CYS A 75 58.44 -44.33 -14.94
C CYS A 75 59.65 -43.75 -14.21
N PHE A 76 59.48 -42.66 -13.42
CA PHE A 76 60.55 -42.14 -12.56
C PHE A 76 60.89 -43.08 -11.43
N ALA A 77 59.91 -43.77 -10.83
CA ALA A 77 60.25 -44.84 -9.81
C ALA A 77 61.09 -45.96 -10.41
N GLY A 78 60.71 -46.44 -11.61
CA GLY A 78 61.50 -47.40 -12.36
C GLY A 78 62.91 -46.91 -12.72
N LEU A 79 63.03 -45.66 -13.20
CA LEU A 79 64.31 -45.01 -13.49
C LEU A 79 65.18 -44.86 -12.24
N LEU A 80 64.58 -44.52 -11.10
CA LEU A 80 65.28 -44.41 -9.82
C LEU A 80 65.85 -45.79 -9.37
N ILE A 81 65.04 -46.84 -9.49
CA ILE A 81 65.46 -48.24 -9.18
C ILE A 81 66.60 -48.64 -10.10
N HIS A 82 66.47 -48.39 -11.42
CA HIS A 82 67.53 -48.64 -12.40
C HIS A 82 68.82 -47.85 -12.05
N SER A 83 68.70 -46.54 -11.75
CA SER A 83 69.83 -45.71 -11.36
C SER A 83 70.57 -46.19 -10.11
N GLY A 84 69.87 -46.87 -9.19
CA GLY A 84 70.43 -47.51 -8.00
C GLY A 84 70.84 -48.97 -8.22
N ARG A 85 70.90 -49.47 -9.48
CA ARG A 85 71.23 -50.86 -9.80
C ARG A 85 70.38 -51.91 -9.06
N GLY A 86 69.07 -51.66 -8.93
CA GLY A 86 68.12 -52.59 -8.31
C GLY A 86 68.17 -52.64 -6.79
N MET A 87 68.62 -51.58 -6.13
CA MET A 87 68.62 -51.53 -4.64
C MET A 87 67.19 -51.61 -4.13
N ILE A 88 66.97 -52.47 -3.12
CA ILE A 88 65.63 -52.71 -2.54
C ILE A 88 65.05 -51.47 -1.92
N GLU A 89 65.84 -50.64 -1.28
CA GLU A 89 65.43 -49.41 -0.62
C GLU A 89 64.74 -48.44 -1.61
N LEU A 90 65.14 -48.42 -2.88
CA LEU A 90 64.55 -47.54 -3.88
C LEU A 90 63.17 -48.03 -4.38
N HIS A 91 62.83 -49.30 -4.13
CA HIS A 91 61.48 -49.83 -4.40
C HIS A 91 60.42 -49.20 -3.49
N PHE A 92 60.77 -48.73 -2.27
CA PHE A 92 59.84 -48.01 -1.40
C PHE A 92 59.32 -46.76 -2.05
N HIS A 93 60.05 -46.13 -3.00
CA HIS A 93 59.58 -44.98 -3.76
C HIS A 93 58.30 -45.27 -4.56
N VAL A 94 58.09 -46.49 -5.02
CA VAL A 94 56.87 -46.94 -5.72
C VAL A 94 55.66 -46.77 -4.81
N PHE A 95 55.73 -47.26 -3.55
CA PHE A 95 54.60 -47.18 -2.62
C PHE A 95 54.34 -45.76 -2.19
N VAL A 96 55.38 -44.96 -1.91
CA VAL A 96 55.25 -43.56 -1.56
C VAL A 96 54.54 -42.76 -2.69
N THR A 97 54.94 -43.01 -3.93
CA THR A 97 54.39 -42.30 -5.08
C THR A 97 52.96 -42.75 -5.41
N ILE A 98 52.60 -44.05 -5.25
CA ILE A 98 51.21 -44.51 -5.39
C ILE A 98 50.33 -43.84 -4.34
N ALA A 99 50.77 -43.78 -3.08
CA ALA A 99 50.04 -43.10 -2.00
C ALA A 99 49.85 -41.60 -2.29
N MET A 100 50.91 -40.92 -2.79
CA MET A 100 50.81 -39.50 -3.17
C MET A 100 49.78 -39.24 -4.28
N LEU A 101 49.62 -40.17 -5.24
CA LEU A 101 48.66 -40.03 -6.35
C LEU A 101 47.20 -40.04 -5.90
N ILE A 102 46.87 -40.46 -4.67
CA ILE A 102 45.50 -40.38 -4.09
C ILE A 102 44.94 -38.96 -4.15
N VAL A 103 45.79 -37.95 -4.00
CA VAL A 103 45.43 -36.53 -4.08
C VAL A 103 44.86 -36.15 -5.44
N LEU A 104 45.15 -36.92 -6.51
CA LEU A 104 44.52 -36.68 -7.83
C LEU A 104 43.05 -37.10 -7.88
N ALA A 105 42.54 -37.68 -6.80
CA ALA A 105 41.10 -37.92 -6.54
C ALA A 105 40.40 -38.80 -7.62
N ASP A 106 41.16 -39.69 -8.26
CA ASP A 106 40.65 -40.57 -9.32
C ASP A 106 41.28 -41.95 -9.23
N TRP A 107 40.47 -43.00 -9.01
CA TRP A 107 40.92 -44.37 -8.90
C TRP A 107 41.65 -44.87 -10.16
N LEU A 108 41.28 -44.38 -11.38
CA LEU A 108 41.93 -44.77 -12.62
C LEU A 108 43.38 -44.33 -12.66
N VAL A 109 43.73 -43.22 -12.03
CA VAL A 109 45.07 -42.70 -11.89
C VAL A 109 45.94 -43.69 -11.09
N ILE A 110 45.42 -44.19 -9.97
CA ILE A 110 46.07 -45.16 -9.14
C ILE A 110 46.25 -46.49 -9.88
N ALA A 111 45.20 -46.98 -10.52
CA ALA A 111 45.22 -48.19 -11.30
C ALA A 111 46.23 -48.12 -12.47
N SER A 112 46.33 -46.99 -13.16
CA SER A 112 47.30 -46.76 -14.25
C SER A 112 48.73 -46.73 -13.73
N ALA A 113 48.98 -46.15 -12.56
CA ALA A 113 50.29 -46.20 -11.89
C ALA A 113 50.70 -47.63 -11.55
N ALA A 114 49.81 -48.37 -10.91
CA ALA A 114 50.08 -49.79 -10.55
C ALA A 114 50.33 -50.66 -11.78
N ALA A 115 49.56 -50.49 -12.86
CA ALA A 115 49.77 -51.20 -14.11
C ALA A 115 51.13 -50.85 -14.71
N THR A 116 51.54 -49.58 -14.70
CA THR A 116 52.83 -49.13 -15.22
C THR A 116 54.02 -49.81 -14.49
N ILE A 117 53.99 -49.78 -13.18
CA ILE A 117 55.11 -50.40 -12.41
C ILE A 117 55.09 -51.91 -12.49
N ALA A 118 53.92 -52.53 -12.57
CA ALA A 118 53.83 -53.98 -12.78
C ALA A 118 54.44 -54.42 -14.15
N VAL A 119 54.08 -53.72 -15.21
CA VAL A 119 54.65 -53.92 -16.55
C VAL A 119 56.17 -53.70 -16.53
N HIS A 120 56.67 -52.66 -15.86
CA HIS A 120 58.09 -52.38 -15.70
C HIS A 120 58.80 -53.56 -15.05
N HIS A 121 58.33 -54.03 -13.88
CA HIS A 121 59.01 -55.12 -13.15
C HIS A 121 59.03 -56.44 -13.92
N VAL A 122 57.92 -56.79 -14.58
CA VAL A 122 57.88 -58.01 -15.39
C VAL A 122 58.77 -57.91 -16.61
N ALA A 123 58.67 -56.79 -17.36
CA ALA A 123 59.46 -56.58 -18.58
C ALA A 123 60.98 -56.58 -18.28
N PHE A 124 61.38 -55.81 -17.25
CA PHE A 124 62.78 -55.64 -16.94
C PHE A 124 63.38 -56.88 -16.23
N TYR A 125 62.54 -57.68 -15.54
CA TYR A 125 62.99 -58.98 -15.03
C TYR A 125 63.56 -59.93 -16.13
N PHE A 126 62.88 -59.90 -17.34
CA PHE A 126 63.32 -60.70 -18.45
C PHE A 126 64.39 -60.04 -19.33
N LEU A 127 64.27 -58.68 -19.52
CA LEU A 127 65.15 -57.94 -20.43
C LEU A 127 66.45 -57.46 -19.79
N LEU A 128 66.40 -56.97 -18.56
CA LEU A 128 67.50 -56.35 -17.82
C LEU A 128 67.38 -56.63 -16.28
N PRO A 129 67.47 -57.87 -15.81
CA PRO A 129 67.23 -58.23 -14.39
C PRO A 129 68.05 -57.40 -13.41
N ALA A 130 69.31 -57.09 -13.72
CA ALA A 130 70.15 -56.23 -12.89
C ALA A 130 69.69 -54.76 -12.76
N SER A 131 68.73 -54.35 -13.53
CA SER A 131 68.08 -53.05 -13.43
C SER A 131 67.02 -53.01 -12.32
N VAL A 132 66.45 -54.17 -12.01
CA VAL A 132 65.33 -54.25 -11.03
C VAL A 132 65.84 -54.87 -9.69
N PHE A 133 66.74 -55.86 -9.77
CA PHE A 133 67.25 -56.55 -8.59
C PHE A 133 68.79 -56.56 -8.55
N ASN A 134 69.37 -56.20 -7.43
CA ASN A 134 70.79 -56.21 -7.20
C ASN A 134 71.32 -57.63 -6.76
N TYR A 135 70.45 -58.64 -6.86
CA TYR A 135 70.73 -60.05 -6.53
C TYR A 135 70.01 -60.98 -7.51
N GLN A 136 70.36 -62.29 -7.47
CA GLN A 136 69.63 -63.25 -8.31
C GLN A 136 68.22 -63.48 -7.76
N ALA A 137 67.26 -62.82 -8.35
CA ALA A 137 65.87 -62.94 -7.98
C ALA A 137 65.17 -64.04 -8.82
N THR A 138 64.34 -64.84 -8.15
CA THR A 138 63.43 -65.79 -8.81
C THR A 138 62.18 -65.05 -9.27
N PHE A 139 61.45 -65.58 -10.29
CA PHE A 139 60.18 -65.00 -10.72
C PHE A 139 59.15 -64.92 -9.58
N GLY A 140 59.23 -65.80 -8.60
CA GLY A 140 58.42 -65.75 -7.37
C GLY A 140 58.60 -64.48 -6.56
N ILE A 141 59.80 -63.87 -6.59
CA ILE A 141 60.03 -62.56 -5.97
C ILE A 141 59.33 -61.43 -6.75
N VAL A 142 59.26 -61.46 -8.06
CA VAL A 142 58.53 -60.55 -8.89
C VAL A 142 57.05 -60.67 -8.55
N LEU A 143 56.47 -61.83 -8.40
CA LEU A 143 55.11 -62.07 -7.97
C LEU A 143 54.83 -61.53 -6.55
N LEU A 144 55.81 -61.69 -5.63
CA LEU A 144 55.70 -61.11 -4.30
C LEU A 144 55.64 -59.56 -4.33
N HIS A 145 56.48 -58.91 -5.17
CA HIS A 145 56.39 -57.45 -5.38
C HIS A 145 55.04 -57.03 -5.97
N ALA A 146 54.54 -57.76 -6.97
CA ALA A 146 53.24 -57.55 -7.53
C ALA A 146 52.11 -57.67 -6.49
N LEU A 147 52.25 -58.69 -5.56
CA LEU A 147 51.28 -58.84 -4.46
C LEU A 147 51.21 -57.57 -3.57
N PHE A 148 52.38 -57.04 -3.17
CA PHE A 148 52.47 -55.85 -2.33
C PHE A 148 51.89 -54.60 -3.09
N VAL A 149 52.18 -54.49 -4.37
CA VAL A 149 51.56 -53.41 -5.20
C VAL A 149 50.05 -53.54 -5.23
N VAL A 150 49.49 -54.74 -5.37
CA VAL A 150 48.04 -54.97 -5.34
C VAL A 150 47.44 -54.60 -3.96
N VAL A 151 48.10 -55.03 -2.88
CA VAL A 151 47.67 -54.72 -1.51
C VAL A 151 47.66 -53.24 -1.23
N GLU A 152 48.59 -52.47 -1.79
CA GLU A 152 48.61 -50.98 -1.72
C GLU A 152 47.57 -50.36 -2.64
N THR A 153 47.42 -50.85 -3.89
CA THR A 153 46.60 -50.27 -4.94
C THR A 153 45.11 -50.31 -4.59
N ILE A 154 44.62 -51.44 -4.03
CA ILE A 154 43.18 -51.60 -3.75
C ILE A 154 42.68 -50.55 -2.74
N PRO A 155 43.27 -50.40 -1.53
CA PRO A 155 42.87 -49.35 -0.60
C PRO A 155 43.03 -47.94 -1.20
N SER A 156 44.16 -47.71 -1.90
CA SER A 156 44.45 -46.43 -2.51
C SER A 156 43.39 -46.01 -3.57
N CYS A 157 42.94 -46.97 -4.38
CA CYS A 157 41.84 -46.75 -5.34
C CYS A 157 40.52 -46.40 -4.63
N LEU A 158 40.18 -47.11 -3.53
CA LEU A 158 38.98 -46.85 -2.75
C LEU A 158 39.01 -45.45 -2.12
N ILE A 159 40.18 -45.10 -1.53
CA ILE A 159 40.38 -43.77 -0.93
C ILE A 159 40.30 -42.69 -2.00
N ALA A 160 41.00 -42.84 -3.14
CA ALA A 160 40.95 -41.87 -4.26
C ALA A 160 39.54 -41.68 -4.81
N ALA A 161 38.78 -42.78 -4.95
CA ALA A 161 37.39 -42.70 -5.39
C ALA A 161 36.48 -41.95 -4.39
N ARG A 162 36.65 -42.19 -3.10
CA ARG A 162 35.91 -41.47 -2.03
C ARG A 162 36.33 -40.01 -1.99
N PHE A 163 37.61 -39.74 -2.10
CA PHE A 163 38.14 -38.38 -2.12
C PHE A 163 37.62 -37.59 -3.34
N GLY A 164 37.52 -38.22 -4.51
CA GLY A 164 36.92 -37.61 -5.69
C GLY A 164 35.45 -37.22 -5.47
N LYS A 165 34.64 -38.08 -4.84
CA LYS A 165 33.27 -37.76 -4.48
C LYS A 165 33.21 -36.61 -3.46
N PHE A 166 34.12 -36.56 -2.51
CA PHE A 166 34.21 -35.47 -1.54
C PHE A 166 34.51 -34.12 -2.24
N ILE A 167 35.47 -34.07 -3.15
CA ILE A 167 35.82 -32.89 -3.92
C ILE A 167 34.60 -32.38 -4.75
N GLN A 168 33.88 -33.32 -5.39
CA GLN A 168 32.67 -32.97 -6.14
C GLN A 168 31.56 -32.39 -5.26
N ALA A 169 31.32 -33.02 -4.08
CA ALA A 169 30.33 -32.55 -3.12
C ALA A 169 30.67 -31.15 -2.58
N GLN A 170 31.93 -30.91 -2.24
CA GLN A 170 32.42 -29.60 -1.81
C GLN A 170 32.13 -28.52 -2.86
N GLY A 171 32.48 -28.77 -4.11
CA GLY A 171 32.22 -27.82 -5.18
C GLY A 171 30.72 -27.53 -5.42
N SER A 172 29.86 -28.54 -5.23
CA SER A 172 28.42 -28.38 -5.30
C SER A 172 27.89 -27.50 -4.15
N VAL A 173 28.37 -27.74 -2.93
CA VAL A 173 27.98 -26.95 -1.75
C VAL A 173 28.39 -25.45 -1.93
N ILE A 174 29.64 -25.22 -2.35
CA ILE A 174 30.15 -23.86 -2.61
C ILE A 174 29.28 -23.13 -3.64
N GLN A 175 28.93 -23.81 -4.74
CA GLN A 175 28.07 -23.21 -5.76
C GLN A 175 26.68 -22.90 -5.22
N THR A 176 26.09 -23.84 -4.48
CA THR A 176 24.77 -23.63 -3.85
C THR A 176 24.78 -22.43 -2.88
N LEU A 177 25.83 -22.30 -2.06
CA LEU A 177 25.99 -21.18 -1.14
C LEU A 177 26.14 -19.85 -1.87
N ARG A 178 26.89 -19.83 -2.98
CA ARG A 178 27.07 -18.65 -3.82
C ARG A 178 25.73 -18.19 -4.44
N ASP A 179 24.98 -19.13 -5.01
CA ASP A 179 23.69 -18.87 -5.63
C ASP A 179 22.66 -18.41 -4.58
N ALA A 180 22.67 -19.04 -3.39
CA ALA A 180 21.83 -18.65 -2.26
C ALA A 180 22.14 -17.22 -1.79
N SER A 181 23.44 -16.90 -1.60
CA SER A 181 23.87 -15.55 -1.20
C SER A 181 23.42 -14.47 -2.20
N THR A 182 23.61 -14.75 -3.50
CA THR A 182 23.19 -13.84 -4.57
C THR A 182 21.67 -13.66 -4.58
N SER A 183 20.91 -14.74 -4.40
CA SER A 183 19.45 -14.70 -4.35
C SER A 183 18.95 -13.93 -3.13
N ILE A 184 19.54 -14.15 -1.96
CA ILE A 184 19.20 -13.41 -0.73
C ILE A 184 19.44 -11.91 -0.95
N ALA A 185 20.61 -11.50 -1.49
CA ALA A 185 20.91 -10.10 -1.77
C ALA A 185 19.89 -9.47 -2.75
N GLY A 186 19.48 -10.20 -3.78
CA GLY A 186 18.43 -9.75 -4.70
C GLY A 186 17.07 -9.58 -4.03
N TYR A 187 16.66 -10.54 -3.21
CA TYR A 187 15.38 -10.47 -2.49
C TYR A 187 15.37 -9.37 -1.42
N THR A 188 16.49 -9.15 -0.72
CA THR A 188 16.59 -8.07 0.27
C THR A 188 16.49 -6.69 -0.38
N GLY A 189 17.09 -6.50 -1.55
CA GLY A 189 16.91 -5.27 -2.32
C GLY A 189 15.45 -5.01 -2.70
N THR A 190 14.76 -6.03 -3.21
CA THR A 190 13.33 -5.93 -3.54
C THR A 190 12.48 -5.65 -2.28
N LEU A 191 12.78 -6.32 -1.18
CA LEU A 191 12.09 -6.15 0.10
C LEU A 191 12.27 -4.73 0.67
N ALA A 192 13.48 -4.18 0.60
CA ALA A 192 13.78 -2.82 1.02
C ALA A 192 12.99 -1.79 0.18
N HIS A 193 12.95 -1.96 -1.14
CA HIS A 193 12.15 -1.10 -2.02
C HIS A 193 10.65 -1.19 -1.74
N ALA A 194 10.12 -2.41 -1.54
CA ALA A 194 8.70 -2.60 -1.20
C ALA A 194 8.35 -1.96 0.14
N SER A 195 9.23 -2.09 1.14
CA SER A 195 9.06 -1.46 2.46
C SER A 195 9.07 0.06 2.37
N GLN A 196 9.98 0.64 1.59
CA GLN A 196 10.01 2.08 1.33
C GLN A 196 8.73 2.56 0.66
N GLY A 197 8.22 1.82 -0.34
CA GLY A 197 6.94 2.11 -0.98
C GLY A 197 5.77 2.06 0.00
N LEU A 198 5.74 1.07 0.89
CA LEU A 198 4.71 0.93 1.93
C LEU A 198 4.78 2.09 2.94
N ALA A 199 5.97 2.51 3.36
CA ALA A 199 6.15 3.65 4.26
C ALA A 199 5.66 4.96 3.61
N SER A 200 6.00 5.19 2.34
CA SER A 200 5.52 6.35 1.59
C SER A 200 4.00 6.34 1.43
N GLY A 201 3.42 5.18 1.07
CA GLY A 201 1.98 5.03 0.94
C GLY A 201 1.23 5.24 2.28
N ALA A 202 1.80 4.76 3.38
CA ALA A 202 1.24 5.01 4.71
C ALA A 202 1.29 6.51 5.09
N SER A 203 2.36 7.21 4.72
CA SER A 203 2.46 8.66 4.95
C SER A 203 1.44 9.46 4.13
N GLU A 204 1.25 9.11 2.86
CA GLU A 204 0.24 9.74 1.99
C GLU A 204 -1.18 9.45 2.49
N GLN A 205 -1.42 8.21 2.94
CA GLN A 205 -2.69 7.83 3.54
C GLN A 205 -2.98 8.60 4.84
N ALA A 206 -1.96 8.83 5.69
CA ALA A 206 -2.10 9.64 6.89
C ALA A 206 -2.50 11.10 6.57
N ALA A 207 -1.87 11.72 5.56
CA ALA A 207 -2.25 13.06 5.10
C ALA A 207 -3.70 13.11 4.57
N SER A 208 -4.13 12.10 3.81
CA SER A 208 -5.51 11.99 3.32
C SER A 208 -6.52 11.76 4.45
N LEU A 209 -6.12 11.05 5.51
CA LEU A 209 -6.95 10.86 6.70
C LEU A 209 -7.11 12.16 7.51
N GLU A 210 -6.07 12.99 7.61
CA GLU A 210 -6.16 14.31 8.24
C GLU A 210 -7.17 15.20 7.48
N GLU A 211 -7.14 15.25 6.16
CA GLU A 211 -8.09 16.00 5.33
C GLU A 211 -9.51 15.43 5.46
N THR A 212 -9.65 14.10 5.47
CA THR A 212 -10.94 13.42 5.66
C THR A 212 -11.51 13.72 7.03
N SER A 213 -10.70 13.70 8.08
CA SER A 213 -11.12 14.02 9.46
C SER A 213 -11.59 15.47 9.58
N ALA A 214 -10.88 16.42 8.98
CA ALA A 214 -11.32 17.82 8.92
C ALA A 214 -12.67 17.98 8.21
N SER A 215 -12.87 17.26 7.11
CA SER A 215 -14.15 17.26 6.36
C SER A 215 -15.31 16.66 7.19
N ILE A 216 -15.03 15.62 7.97
CA ILE A 216 -16.01 15.01 8.86
C ILE A 216 -16.39 15.96 10.01
N GLU A 217 -15.44 16.68 10.59
CA GLU A 217 -15.70 17.70 11.61
C GLU A 217 -16.58 18.82 11.06
N GLU A 218 -16.30 19.28 9.84
CA GLU A 218 -17.12 20.28 9.15
C GLU A 218 -18.54 19.77 8.90
N MET A 219 -18.69 18.53 8.40
CA MET A 219 -20.00 17.90 8.20
C MET A 219 -20.76 17.74 9.52
N ALA A 220 -20.12 17.37 10.62
CA ALA A 220 -20.73 17.27 11.93
C ALA A 220 -21.28 18.62 12.39
N SER A 221 -20.48 19.68 12.23
CA SER A 221 -20.89 21.06 12.53
C SER A 221 -22.07 21.53 11.67
N MET A 222 -22.05 21.24 10.35
CA MET A 222 -23.16 21.57 9.43
C MET A 222 -24.44 20.81 9.83
N THR A 223 -24.33 19.52 10.12
CA THR A 223 -25.46 18.68 10.51
C THR A 223 -26.10 19.17 11.82
N GLN A 224 -25.28 19.53 12.79
CA GLN A 224 -25.75 20.12 14.05
C GLN A 224 -26.48 21.47 13.82
N ARG A 225 -25.93 22.32 12.97
CA ARG A 225 -26.58 23.59 12.59
C ARG A 225 -27.90 23.35 11.85
N ASN A 226 -27.97 22.35 10.96
CA ASN A 226 -29.21 22.00 10.27
C ASN A 226 -30.29 21.54 11.24
N ALA A 227 -29.95 20.73 12.23
CA ALA A 227 -30.88 20.32 13.27
C ALA A 227 -31.39 21.52 14.09
N GLU A 228 -30.51 22.47 14.42
CA GLU A 228 -30.89 23.71 15.12
C GLU A 228 -31.79 24.63 14.25
N HIS A 229 -31.44 24.83 12.98
CA HIS A 229 -32.25 25.58 12.05
C HIS A 229 -33.63 24.97 11.83
N ALA A 230 -33.72 23.63 11.77
CA ALA A 230 -34.98 22.91 11.69
C ALA A 230 -35.84 23.19 12.95
N ARG A 231 -35.25 23.13 14.16
CA ARG A 231 -35.99 23.45 15.41
C ARG A 231 -36.51 24.88 15.38
N ARG A 232 -35.66 25.84 15.04
CA ARG A 232 -36.08 27.29 14.94
C ARG A 232 -37.17 27.52 13.90
N ALA A 233 -37.05 26.82 12.75
CA ALA A 233 -38.08 26.89 11.70
C ALA A 233 -39.42 26.31 12.19
N LYS A 234 -39.39 25.23 12.97
CA LYS A 234 -40.58 24.62 13.59
C LYS A 234 -41.26 25.60 14.58
N ASP A 235 -40.47 26.27 15.41
CA ASP A 235 -40.96 27.22 16.39
C ASP A 235 -41.65 28.39 15.67
N LEU A 236 -41.03 28.95 14.62
CA LEU A 236 -41.54 30.01 13.80
C LEU A 236 -42.82 29.61 13.04
N ALA A 237 -42.85 28.38 12.51
CA ALA A 237 -44.05 27.84 11.86
C ALA A 237 -45.21 27.72 12.86
N THR A 238 -44.94 27.28 14.08
CA THR A 238 -45.96 27.20 15.14
C THR A 238 -46.50 28.59 15.53
N GLU A 239 -45.62 29.56 15.72
CA GLU A 239 -46.01 30.94 16.02
C GLU A 239 -46.85 31.55 14.88
N THR A 240 -46.42 31.39 13.62
CA THR A 240 -47.13 31.89 12.45
C THR A 240 -48.50 31.21 12.30
N ARG A 241 -48.61 29.93 12.55
CA ARG A 241 -49.87 29.19 12.55
C ARG A 241 -50.83 29.76 13.61
N THR A 242 -50.35 29.96 14.82
CA THR A 242 -51.17 30.52 15.93
C THR A 242 -51.67 31.92 15.56
N ALA A 243 -50.84 32.78 15.01
CA ALA A 243 -51.21 34.11 14.54
C ALA A 243 -52.25 34.06 13.45
N ALA A 244 -52.08 33.17 12.42
CA ALA A 244 -53.02 32.99 11.35
C ALA A 244 -54.40 32.47 11.83
N GLU A 245 -54.39 31.48 12.76
CA GLU A 245 -55.61 30.96 13.39
C GLU A 245 -56.34 32.06 14.16
N SER A 246 -55.63 32.87 14.99
CA SER A 246 -56.20 34.02 15.67
C SER A 246 -56.78 35.05 14.75
N ASN A 247 -56.07 35.41 13.65
CA ASN A 247 -56.56 36.33 12.67
C ASN A 247 -57.79 35.81 11.90
N ALA A 248 -57.88 34.48 11.66
CA ALA A 248 -59.07 33.89 11.04
C ALA A 248 -60.31 34.04 11.98
N VAL A 249 -60.17 33.85 13.29
CA VAL A 249 -61.24 34.11 14.27
C VAL A 249 -61.66 35.57 14.21
N THR A 250 -60.72 36.51 14.20
CA THR A 250 -61.01 37.97 14.09
C THR A 250 -61.75 38.33 12.79
N MET A 251 -61.45 37.63 11.68
CA MET A 251 -62.18 37.80 10.41
C MET A 251 -63.61 37.26 10.47
N ASP A 252 -63.84 36.18 11.18
CA ASP A 252 -65.17 35.63 11.41
C ASP A 252 -66.00 36.61 12.28
N GLU A 253 -65.41 37.20 13.33
CA GLU A 253 -66.01 38.26 14.15
C GLU A 253 -66.33 39.55 13.33
N MET A 254 -65.38 39.95 12.47
CA MET A 254 -65.60 41.07 11.55
C MET A 254 -66.76 40.82 10.58
N SER A 255 -66.82 39.60 10.03
CA SER A 255 -67.95 39.23 9.13
C SER A 255 -69.31 39.28 9.85
N ALA A 256 -69.33 38.80 11.13
CA ALA A 256 -70.55 38.92 11.95
C ALA A 256 -70.92 40.35 12.21
N ALA A 257 -70.02 41.25 12.59
CA ALA A 257 -70.23 42.62 12.85
C ALA A 257 -70.74 43.35 11.56
N MET A 258 -70.17 43.06 10.40
CA MET A 258 -70.64 43.58 9.13
C MET A 258 -72.05 43.12 8.78
N SER A 259 -72.40 41.89 9.11
CA SER A 259 -73.78 41.36 8.93
C SER A 259 -74.77 42.06 9.85
N GLU A 260 -74.40 42.38 11.07
CA GLU A 260 -75.22 43.15 12.01
C GLU A 260 -75.46 44.60 11.53
N ILE A 261 -74.40 45.23 11.00
CA ILE A 261 -74.52 46.58 10.40
C ILE A 261 -75.48 46.54 9.16
N LYS A 262 -75.39 45.50 8.33
CA LYS A 262 -76.30 45.29 7.21
C LYS A 262 -77.79 45.21 7.70
N ALA A 263 -78.03 44.35 8.71
CA ALA A 263 -79.37 44.20 9.30
C ALA A 263 -79.90 45.50 9.94
N GLY A 264 -78.98 46.26 10.57
CA GLY A 264 -79.32 47.58 11.11
C GLY A 264 -79.72 48.55 10.01
N ASN A 265 -78.97 48.62 8.94
CA ASN A 265 -79.25 49.49 7.77
C ASN A 265 -80.56 49.07 7.09
N ASP A 266 -80.84 47.75 6.93
CA ASP A 266 -82.16 47.31 6.40
C ASP A 266 -83.31 47.77 7.26
N ASN A 267 -83.17 47.77 8.57
CA ASN A 267 -84.22 48.32 9.47
C ASN A 267 -84.36 49.85 9.33
N ILE A 268 -83.24 50.55 9.26
CA ILE A 268 -83.31 52.02 9.06
C ILE A 268 -83.95 52.35 7.69
N ALA A 269 -83.65 51.63 6.63
CA ALA A 269 -84.25 51.76 5.31
C ALA A 269 -85.82 51.63 5.37
N LYS A 270 -86.29 50.63 6.14
CA LYS A 270 -87.75 50.50 6.39
C LYS A 270 -88.33 51.70 7.13
N ILE A 271 -87.62 52.22 8.17
CA ILE A 271 -88.10 53.42 8.91
C ILE A 271 -88.14 54.61 8.03
N ILE A 272 -87.09 54.86 7.19
CA ILE A 272 -87.05 56.01 6.25
C ILE A 272 -88.18 55.93 5.23
N LYS A 273 -88.54 54.74 4.74
CA LYS A 273 -89.69 54.52 3.85
C LYS A 273 -90.99 54.95 4.53
N VAL A 274 -91.18 54.58 5.82
CA VAL A 274 -92.35 54.99 6.57
C VAL A 274 -92.37 56.57 6.73
N ILE A 275 -91.20 57.20 6.97
CA ILE A 275 -91.06 58.63 7.10
C ILE A 275 -91.46 59.34 5.76
N ASP A 276 -90.97 58.81 4.57
CA ASP A 276 -91.38 59.36 3.28
C ASP A 276 -92.90 59.22 3.05
N GLU A 277 -93.48 58.07 3.46
CA GLU A 277 -94.94 57.86 3.38
C GLU A 277 -95.71 58.84 4.30
N ILE A 278 -95.24 59.09 5.57
CA ILE A 278 -95.83 60.09 6.45
C ILE A 278 -95.69 61.50 5.89
N ALA A 279 -94.54 61.83 5.33
CA ALA A 279 -94.36 63.15 4.67
C ALA A 279 -95.29 63.32 3.47
N PHE A 280 -95.46 62.23 2.68
CA PHE A 280 -96.44 62.25 1.59
C PHE A 280 -97.91 62.46 2.11
N GLN A 281 -98.33 61.72 3.14
CA GLN A 281 -99.63 61.86 3.73
C GLN A 281 -99.81 63.24 4.33
N THR A 282 -98.81 63.83 4.99
CA THR A 282 -98.83 65.16 5.55
C THR A 282 -98.95 66.21 4.46
N ASN A 283 -98.24 66.03 3.30
CA ASN A 283 -98.41 66.92 2.12
C ASN A 283 -99.82 66.89 1.58
N ILE A 284 -100.49 65.71 1.50
CA ILE A 284 -101.88 65.58 1.07
C ILE A 284 -102.82 66.20 2.09
N LEU A 285 -102.60 66.00 3.39
CA LEU A 285 -103.39 66.67 4.45
C LEU A 285 -103.28 68.18 4.40
N ALA A 286 -102.10 68.72 4.22
CA ALA A 286 -101.83 70.15 4.07
C ALA A 286 -102.46 70.71 2.80
N LEU A 287 -102.46 69.96 1.67
CA LEU A 287 -103.17 70.38 0.44
C LEU A 287 -104.66 70.45 0.64
N ASN A 288 -105.23 69.44 1.32
CA ASN A 288 -106.66 69.42 1.63
C ASN A 288 -107.05 70.62 2.57
N ALA A 289 -106.18 70.90 3.57
CA ALA A 289 -106.40 72.04 4.46
C ALA A 289 -106.29 73.42 3.70
N ALA A 290 -105.34 73.54 2.79
CA ALA A 290 -105.20 74.72 1.93
C ALA A 290 -106.44 74.95 1.03
N VAL A 291 -106.95 73.86 0.45
CA VAL A 291 -108.19 73.93 -0.39
C VAL A 291 -109.38 74.34 0.45
N GLU A 292 -109.58 73.85 1.67
CA GLU A 292 -110.69 74.19 2.56
C GLU A 292 -110.51 75.60 3.13
N ALA A 293 -109.28 76.04 3.39
CA ALA A 293 -108.95 77.40 3.76
C ALA A 293 -109.32 78.40 2.64
N ALA A 294 -109.05 78.08 1.39
CA ALA A 294 -109.41 78.88 0.17
C ALA A 294 -110.94 78.92 0.00
N ARG A 295 -111.67 77.89 0.38
CA ARG A 295 -113.12 77.78 0.32
C ARG A 295 -113.81 78.61 1.36
N ALA A 296 -113.15 78.89 2.52
CA ALA A 296 -113.66 79.70 3.58
C ALA A 296 -113.48 81.26 3.31
N GLY A 297 -112.78 81.61 2.25
CA GLY A 297 -112.61 83.02 1.83
C GLY A 297 -111.80 83.85 2.81
N GLU A 298 -112.19 85.10 3.10
CA GLU A 298 -111.42 85.97 4.04
C GLU A 298 -111.19 85.40 5.44
N ALA A 299 -112.13 84.60 5.94
CA ALA A 299 -112.02 83.98 7.27
C ALA A 299 -110.95 82.83 7.31
N GLY A 300 -110.52 82.28 6.19
CA GLY A 300 -109.58 81.20 6.08
C GLY A 300 -108.10 81.59 5.78
N GLN A 301 -107.81 82.92 5.55
CA GLN A 301 -106.49 83.41 5.16
C GLN A 301 -105.36 82.96 6.13
N GLY A 302 -105.54 83.03 7.46
CA GLY A 302 -104.57 82.57 8.46
C GLY A 302 -104.29 81.06 8.40
N PHE A 303 -105.35 80.28 8.16
CA PHE A 303 -105.24 78.84 7.97
C PHE A 303 -104.54 78.42 6.67
N ALA A 304 -104.71 79.18 5.59
CA ALA A 304 -104.07 78.96 4.30
C ALA A 304 -102.56 79.14 4.40
N VAL A 305 -102.05 80.11 5.12
CA VAL A 305 -100.59 80.30 5.37
C VAL A 305 -100.02 79.15 6.14
N VAL A 306 -100.72 78.68 7.20
CA VAL A 306 -100.23 77.49 7.99
C VAL A 306 -100.27 76.22 7.12
N ALA A 307 -101.28 76.06 6.29
CA ALA A 307 -101.38 74.91 5.39
C ALA A 307 -100.24 74.89 4.37
N ASP A 308 -99.94 76.05 3.77
CA ASP A 308 -98.81 76.16 2.86
C ASP A 308 -97.42 75.89 3.54
N GLU A 309 -97.25 76.39 4.78
CA GLU A 309 -96.04 76.11 5.58
C GLU A 309 -95.88 74.61 5.96
N VAL A 310 -97.01 73.96 6.37
CA VAL A 310 -97.03 72.52 6.61
C VAL A 310 -96.74 71.71 5.35
N ARG A 311 -97.30 72.19 4.18
CA ARG A 311 -97.00 71.55 2.93
C ARG A 311 -95.50 71.65 2.52
N ASN A 312 -94.92 72.87 2.67
CA ASN A 312 -93.51 73.07 2.43
C ASN A 312 -92.65 72.21 3.35
N LEU A 313 -92.95 72.10 4.63
CA LEU A 313 -92.30 71.26 5.62
C LEU A 313 -92.37 69.76 5.21
N ALA A 314 -93.59 69.34 4.76
CA ALA A 314 -93.76 67.97 4.28
C ALA A 314 -92.92 67.60 3.05
N GLN A 315 -92.87 68.58 2.06
CA GLN A 315 -92.02 68.43 0.87
C GLN A 315 -90.51 68.35 1.23
N ARG A 316 -90.08 69.20 2.16
CA ARG A 316 -88.70 69.19 2.67
C ARG A 316 -88.40 67.88 3.43
N SER A 317 -89.33 67.40 4.24
CA SER A 317 -89.19 66.11 4.93
C SER A 317 -89.10 64.92 4.00
N ALA A 318 -89.93 64.89 2.91
CA ALA A 318 -89.89 63.87 1.86
C ALA A 318 -88.51 63.92 1.14
N ALA A 319 -88.00 65.11 0.80
CA ALA A 319 -86.68 65.24 0.18
C ALA A 319 -85.54 64.76 1.05
N ALA A 320 -85.58 65.11 2.34
CA ALA A 320 -84.61 64.64 3.34
C ALA A 320 -84.70 63.13 3.57
N ALA A 321 -85.92 62.56 3.57
CA ALA A 321 -86.08 61.11 3.67
C ALA A 321 -85.50 60.38 2.45
N ARG A 322 -85.69 60.89 1.20
CA ARG A 322 -85.09 60.27 0.03
C ARG A 322 -83.58 60.38 0.00
N GLU A 323 -82.98 61.51 0.34
CA GLU A 323 -81.53 61.66 0.48
C GLU A 323 -80.99 60.68 1.52
N THR A 324 -81.68 60.52 2.65
CA THR A 324 -81.24 59.54 3.69
C THR A 324 -81.37 58.12 3.19
N ALA A 325 -82.43 57.76 2.41
CA ALA A 325 -82.57 56.45 1.79
C ALA A 325 -81.42 56.12 0.82
N GLU A 326 -81.00 57.12 -0.01
CA GLU A 326 -79.84 56.93 -0.87
C GLU A 326 -78.57 56.69 -0.08
N ARG A 327 -78.32 57.44 1.00
CA ARG A 327 -77.16 57.24 1.88
C ARG A 327 -77.18 55.90 2.56
N ILE A 328 -78.33 55.42 3.01
CA ILE A 328 -78.46 54.04 3.63
C ILE A 328 -78.23 53.00 2.55
N GLN A 329 -78.71 53.11 1.35
CA GLN A 329 -78.45 52.17 0.26
C GLN A 329 -76.94 52.08 -0.03
N ASP A 330 -76.21 53.21 -0.16
CA ASP A 330 -74.75 53.22 -0.34
C ASP A 330 -74.01 52.56 0.86
N SER A 331 -74.51 52.77 2.09
CA SER A 331 -73.99 52.10 3.31
C SER A 331 -74.23 50.61 3.25
N MET A 332 -75.40 50.14 2.78
CA MET A 332 -75.70 48.71 2.63
C MET A 332 -74.79 48.07 1.57
N ASP A 333 -74.57 48.68 0.42
CA ASP A 333 -73.66 48.20 -0.63
C ASP A 333 -72.22 48.14 -0.14
N LYS A 334 -71.77 49.10 0.67
CA LYS A 334 -70.47 49.09 1.32
C LYS A 334 -70.34 47.96 2.36
N GLY A 335 -71.39 47.77 3.15
CA GLY A 335 -71.47 46.67 4.10
C GLY A 335 -71.38 45.29 3.47
N GLU A 336 -72.12 45.07 2.38
CA GLU A 336 -72.10 43.82 1.63
C GLU A 336 -70.70 43.52 1.05
N ARG A 337 -70.04 44.48 0.45
CA ARG A 337 -68.66 44.38 -0.01
C ARG A 337 -67.71 44.13 1.14
N GLY A 338 -67.97 44.68 2.34
CA GLY A 338 -67.22 44.39 3.58
C GLY A 338 -67.30 42.97 3.97
N VAL A 339 -68.49 42.35 4.02
CA VAL A 339 -68.71 40.93 4.31
C VAL A 339 -67.95 40.02 3.33
N GLU A 340 -68.10 40.28 2.02
CA GLU A 340 -67.47 39.50 0.99
C GLU A 340 -65.91 39.54 1.10
N ARG A 341 -65.34 40.71 1.36
CA ARG A 341 -63.89 40.85 1.54
C ARG A 341 -63.41 40.18 2.79
N SER A 342 -64.10 40.27 3.91
CA SER A 342 -63.76 39.57 5.17
C SER A 342 -63.80 38.09 4.98
N ALA A 343 -64.81 37.56 4.30
CA ALA A 343 -64.89 36.11 4.00
C ALA A 343 -63.69 35.60 3.16
N ARG A 344 -63.33 36.38 2.12
CA ARG A 344 -62.13 36.02 1.29
C ARG A 344 -60.84 36.08 2.05
N VAL A 345 -60.66 37.05 2.95
CA VAL A 345 -59.46 37.09 3.84
C VAL A 345 -59.47 35.92 4.80
N GLY A 346 -60.60 35.56 5.39
CA GLY A 346 -60.75 34.41 6.24
C GLY A 346 -60.40 33.07 5.55
N GLU A 347 -60.84 32.92 4.27
CA GLU A 347 -60.48 31.76 3.44
C GLU A 347 -58.93 31.71 3.18
N GLY A 348 -58.33 32.84 2.78
CA GLY A 348 -56.86 32.93 2.60
C GLY A 348 -56.06 32.63 3.85
N LEU A 349 -56.58 33.02 5.04
CA LEU A 349 -55.92 32.67 6.32
C LEU A 349 -55.99 31.15 6.59
N ARG A 350 -57.13 30.50 6.30
CA ARG A 350 -57.24 29.04 6.42
C ARG A 350 -56.27 28.29 5.48
N ASP A 351 -56.11 28.78 4.26
CA ASP A 351 -55.13 28.27 3.31
C ASP A 351 -53.69 28.42 3.81
N ILE A 352 -53.36 29.56 4.45
CA ILE A 352 -52.06 29.78 5.07
C ILE A 352 -51.83 28.77 6.20
N VAL A 353 -52.81 28.52 7.09
CA VAL A 353 -52.72 27.53 8.15
C VAL A 353 -52.47 26.13 7.60
N ALA A 354 -53.12 25.76 6.50
CA ALA A 354 -52.90 24.47 5.84
C ALA A 354 -51.44 24.32 5.32
N LYS A 355 -50.92 25.36 4.66
CA LYS A 355 -49.54 25.40 4.15
C LYS A 355 -48.49 25.38 5.28
N ILE A 356 -48.76 26.06 6.38
CA ILE A 356 -47.85 26.08 7.54
C ILE A 356 -47.79 24.67 8.17
N ARG A 357 -48.88 23.92 8.21
CA ARG A 357 -48.87 22.51 8.67
C ARG A 357 -47.98 21.62 7.78
N GLU A 358 -48.00 21.84 6.47
CA GLU A 358 -47.12 21.14 5.54
C GLU A 358 -45.65 21.50 5.79
N VAL A 359 -45.34 22.78 6.01
CA VAL A 359 -43.99 23.24 6.39
C VAL A 359 -43.52 22.58 7.72
N ASP A 360 -44.41 22.55 8.72
CA ASP A 360 -44.07 21.89 10.02
C ASP A 360 -43.71 20.42 9.86
N ASN A 361 -44.42 19.69 9.01
CA ASN A 361 -44.11 18.31 8.66
C ASN A 361 -42.74 18.18 7.95
N LEU A 362 -42.45 19.00 6.95
CA LEU A 362 -41.18 19.00 6.22
C LEU A 362 -40.01 19.32 7.13
N VAL A 363 -40.17 20.30 8.01
CA VAL A 363 -39.13 20.66 8.99
C VAL A 363 -38.92 19.54 10.01
N GLY A 364 -39.98 18.84 10.39
CA GLY A 364 -39.88 17.63 11.24
C GLY A 364 -39.03 16.53 10.58
N HIS A 365 -39.23 16.29 9.28
CA HIS A 365 -38.39 15.36 8.53
C HIS A 365 -36.92 15.80 8.46
N ILE A 366 -36.65 17.11 8.26
CA ILE A 366 -35.27 17.62 8.24
C ILE A 366 -34.59 17.40 9.60
N ALA A 367 -35.29 17.65 10.70
CA ALA A 367 -34.75 17.44 12.05
C ALA A 367 -34.40 15.96 12.29
N THR A 368 -35.28 15.03 11.89
CA THR A 368 -35.03 13.59 11.99
C THR A 368 -33.86 13.15 11.13
N ALA A 369 -33.83 13.57 9.86
CA ALA A 369 -32.72 13.24 8.94
C ALA A 369 -31.37 13.80 9.46
N SER A 370 -31.36 15.01 10.02
CA SER A 370 -30.15 15.58 10.65
C SER A 370 -29.69 14.78 11.85
N GLN A 371 -30.59 14.23 12.65
CA GLN A 371 -30.25 13.36 13.75
C GLN A 371 -29.65 12.03 13.27
N GLU A 372 -30.22 11.43 12.22
CA GLU A 372 -29.67 10.20 11.60
C GLU A 372 -28.28 10.46 10.97
N GLN A 373 -28.12 11.60 10.30
CA GLN A 373 -26.81 12.03 9.76
C GLN A 373 -25.77 12.17 10.89
N SER A 374 -26.13 12.76 12.04
CA SER A 374 -25.23 12.88 13.17
C SER A 374 -24.75 11.51 13.70
N GLN A 375 -25.64 10.51 13.74
CA GLN A 375 -25.27 9.16 14.12
C GLN A 375 -24.36 8.50 13.07
N GLY A 376 -24.66 8.70 11.77
CA GLY A 376 -23.82 8.21 10.68
C GLY A 376 -22.40 8.80 10.72
N ILE A 377 -22.29 10.10 10.97
CA ILE A 377 -21.00 10.81 11.10
C ILE A 377 -20.20 10.24 12.30
N ALA A 378 -20.82 9.93 13.41
CA ALA A 378 -20.15 9.30 14.55
C ALA A 378 -19.59 7.92 14.20
N GLN A 379 -20.32 7.13 13.40
CA GLN A 379 -19.84 5.84 12.90
C GLN A 379 -18.66 6.00 11.95
N ILE A 380 -18.73 6.97 11.01
CA ILE A 380 -17.64 7.28 10.09
C ILE A 380 -16.39 7.70 10.84
N ASN A 381 -16.51 8.53 11.88
CA ASN A 381 -15.40 8.97 12.71
C ASN A 381 -14.71 7.78 13.43
N THR A 382 -15.50 6.81 13.88
CA THR A 382 -14.97 5.55 14.44
C THR A 382 -14.19 4.75 13.43
N ALA A 383 -14.71 4.64 12.17
CA ALA A 383 -14.05 3.93 11.09
C ALA A 383 -12.73 4.62 10.68
N VAL A 384 -12.73 5.95 10.58
CA VAL A 384 -11.52 6.76 10.26
C VAL A 384 -10.46 6.57 11.34
N SER A 385 -10.82 6.58 12.62
CA SER A 385 -9.89 6.29 13.71
C SER A 385 -9.28 4.88 13.62
N GLN A 386 -10.05 3.91 13.11
CA GLN A 386 -9.55 2.55 12.91
C GLN A 386 -8.60 2.47 11.71
N ILE A 387 -8.89 3.19 10.64
CA ILE A 387 -7.99 3.28 9.47
C ILE A 387 -6.68 3.97 9.87
N ASP A 388 -6.72 5.01 10.69
CA ASP A 388 -5.52 5.69 11.22
C ASP A 388 -4.61 4.71 11.97
N LYS A 389 -5.15 3.89 12.87
CA LYS A 389 -4.39 2.83 13.56
C LYS A 389 -3.75 1.83 12.61
N ILE A 390 -4.47 1.42 11.55
CA ILE A 390 -3.95 0.51 10.52
C ILE A 390 -2.82 1.18 9.75
N THR A 391 -2.97 2.46 9.41
CA THR A 391 -1.95 3.27 8.69
C THR A 391 -0.68 3.38 9.51
N GLN A 392 -0.77 3.69 10.80
CA GLN A 392 0.37 3.73 11.72
C GLN A 392 1.03 2.35 11.87
N SER A 393 0.24 1.28 11.98
CA SER A 393 0.76 -0.10 12.03
C SER A 393 1.48 -0.48 10.74
N SER A 394 0.96 -0.04 9.58
CA SER A 394 1.59 -0.27 8.27
C SER A 394 2.93 0.44 8.15
N ALA A 395 3.03 1.70 8.59
CA ALA A 395 4.27 2.45 8.65
C ALA A 395 5.31 1.78 9.58
N GLY A 396 4.88 1.33 10.77
CA GLY A 396 5.72 0.58 11.69
C GLY A 396 6.20 -0.76 11.12
N SER A 397 5.32 -1.48 10.42
CA SER A 397 5.67 -2.74 9.75
C SER A 397 6.66 -2.52 8.60
N ALA A 398 6.50 -1.43 7.83
CA ALA A 398 7.43 -1.05 6.78
C ALA A 398 8.83 -0.77 7.34
N ALA A 399 8.92 0.00 8.43
CA ALA A 399 10.20 0.29 9.09
C ALA A 399 10.89 -0.99 9.60
N ASN A 400 10.16 -1.87 10.27
CA ASN A 400 10.68 -3.14 10.76
C ASN A 400 11.13 -4.07 9.61
N THR A 401 10.36 -4.13 8.53
CA THR A 401 10.71 -4.94 7.34
C THR A 401 11.97 -4.40 6.66
N SER A 402 12.14 -3.08 6.59
CA SER A 402 13.36 -2.43 6.08
C SER A 402 14.59 -2.75 6.94
N GLU A 403 14.44 -2.75 8.27
CA GLU A 403 15.51 -3.15 9.18
C GLU A 403 15.90 -4.63 8.98
N ILE A 404 14.92 -5.52 8.86
CA ILE A 404 15.15 -6.94 8.59
C ILE A 404 15.87 -7.14 7.26
N ALA A 405 15.44 -6.43 6.21
CA ALA A 405 16.11 -6.45 4.91
C ALA A 405 17.59 -6.03 5.04
N GLY A 406 17.89 -4.97 5.78
CA GLY A 406 19.27 -4.57 6.06
C GLY A 406 20.09 -5.66 6.77
N LYS A 407 19.52 -6.34 7.76
CA LYS A 407 20.19 -7.46 8.45
C LYS A 407 20.45 -8.65 7.52
N LEU A 408 19.49 -8.97 6.64
CA LEU A 408 19.63 -10.02 5.64
C LEU A 408 20.70 -9.69 4.60
N ASP A 409 20.82 -8.43 4.18
CA ASP A 409 21.88 -7.99 3.26
C ASP A 409 23.27 -8.18 3.87
N VAL A 410 23.45 -7.80 5.13
CA VAL A 410 24.69 -8.04 5.88
C VAL A 410 24.99 -9.54 5.97
N LEU A 411 23.99 -10.39 6.25
CA LEU A 411 24.16 -11.83 6.31
C LEU A 411 24.53 -12.43 4.96
N ALA A 412 23.92 -11.97 3.87
CA ALA A 412 24.28 -12.35 2.50
C ALA A 412 25.74 -11.97 2.18
N GLY A 413 26.16 -10.78 2.60
CA GLY A 413 27.56 -10.35 2.50
C GLY A 413 28.53 -11.23 3.27
N GLN A 414 28.18 -11.62 4.50
CA GLN A 414 28.99 -12.55 5.31
C GLN A 414 29.08 -13.93 4.66
N LEU A 415 27.95 -14.45 4.14
CA LEU A 415 27.91 -15.73 3.44
C LEU A 415 28.80 -15.70 2.18
N LYS A 416 28.73 -14.63 1.41
CA LYS A 416 29.61 -14.41 0.25
C LYS A 416 31.08 -14.37 0.65
N GLY A 417 31.42 -13.66 1.73
CA GLY A 417 32.80 -13.64 2.27
C GLY A 417 33.27 -15.02 2.71
N ALA A 418 32.42 -15.80 3.38
CA ALA A 418 32.76 -17.19 3.78
C ALA A 418 33.00 -18.11 2.57
N VAL A 419 32.22 -17.94 1.50
CA VAL A 419 32.45 -18.68 0.24
C VAL A 419 33.76 -18.24 -0.43
N GLU A 420 34.09 -16.96 -0.45
CA GLU A 420 35.36 -16.45 -0.98
C GLU A 420 36.56 -16.95 -0.15
N ASP A 421 36.42 -17.05 1.16
CA ASP A 421 37.45 -17.61 2.02
C ASP A 421 37.65 -19.13 1.80
N LEU A 422 36.57 -19.88 1.61
CA LEU A 422 36.63 -21.28 1.20
C LEU A 422 37.34 -21.44 -0.14
N ASP A 423 37.01 -20.62 -1.14
CA ASP A 423 37.71 -20.61 -2.42
C ASP A 423 39.22 -20.33 -2.27
N ARG A 424 39.59 -19.42 -1.35
CA ARG A 424 40.99 -19.06 -1.08
C ARG A 424 41.76 -20.19 -0.41
N ILE A 425 41.17 -20.80 0.62
CA ILE A 425 41.79 -21.94 1.34
C ILE A 425 42.02 -23.11 0.37
N LEU A 426 41.07 -23.36 -0.50
CA LEU A 426 41.14 -24.39 -1.53
C LEU A 426 41.95 -23.96 -2.75
N GLY A 427 42.46 -22.73 -2.72
CA GLY A 427 43.45 -22.24 -3.63
C GLY A 427 42.86 -21.72 -4.97
N ALA A 428 41.62 -21.36 -5.04
CA ALA A 428 41.11 -20.60 -6.17
C ALA A 428 41.78 -19.20 -6.25
N PRO A 429 42.16 -18.72 -7.44
CA PRO A 429 42.55 -17.32 -7.57
C PRO A 429 41.34 -16.49 -7.21
N PRO A 430 41.52 -15.31 -6.56
CA PRO A 430 40.42 -14.40 -6.35
C PRO A 430 39.69 -14.16 -7.66
N ALA A 431 38.37 -14.23 -7.66
CA ALA A 431 37.56 -13.97 -8.86
C ALA A 431 38.00 -12.60 -9.41
N ALA A 432 38.50 -12.59 -10.65
CA ALA A 432 38.91 -11.36 -11.30
C ALA A 432 37.64 -10.51 -11.51
N GLY A 433 37.52 -9.45 -10.73
CA GLY A 433 36.46 -8.49 -10.91
C GLY A 433 35.64 -8.26 -9.62
N GLY A 434 36.11 -7.34 -8.82
CA GLY A 434 35.36 -6.82 -7.68
C GLY A 434 36.24 -6.32 -6.56
N GLY A 435 37.23 -5.51 -6.91
CA GLY A 435 37.93 -4.66 -5.94
C GLY A 435 37.00 -3.55 -5.45
N GLY A 436 35.86 -3.92 -4.88
CA GLY A 436 35.11 -3.10 -3.98
C GLY A 436 35.65 -3.42 -2.60
N THR A 437 36.54 -2.57 -2.05
CA THR A 437 36.71 -2.45 -0.62
C THR A 437 35.33 -2.55 0.00
N PRO A 438 35.08 -3.35 1.07
CA PRO A 438 33.88 -3.20 1.83
C PRO A 438 33.86 -1.75 2.29
N SER A 439 33.11 -0.91 1.58
CA SER A 439 32.63 0.34 2.12
C SER A 439 31.90 -0.10 3.37
N ILE A 440 32.55 0.08 4.51
CA ILE A 440 31.86 0.25 5.77
C ILE A 440 30.98 1.46 5.47
N VAL A 441 29.75 1.20 5.01
CA VAL A 441 28.68 2.17 5.14
C VAL A 441 28.56 2.30 6.65
N GLU A 442 29.38 3.24 7.19
CA GLU A 442 29.04 3.84 8.46
C GLU A 442 27.54 4.01 8.41
N ALA A 443 26.86 3.30 9.28
CA ALA A 443 25.46 3.52 9.54
C ALA A 443 25.35 5.00 9.90
N ARG A 444 25.23 5.85 8.87
CA ARG A 444 24.75 7.20 9.05
C ARG A 444 23.44 6.99 9.76
N GLY A 445 23.50 7.22 11.07
CA GLY A 445 22.34 7.25 11.90
C GLY A 445 21.27 7.98 11.11
N VAL A 446 20.16 7.31 10.89
CA VAL A 446 18.94 7.95 10.46
C VAL A 446 18.77 9.05 11.50
N ALA A 447 19.22 10.25 11.11
CA ALA A 447 19.00 11.45 11.88
C ALA A 447 17.50 11.41 12.15
N GLY A 448 17.17 11.32 13.45
CA GLY A 448 15.80 11.21 13.90
C GLY A 448 14.97 12.21 13.12
N ALA A 449 13.86 11.75 12.57
CA ALA A 449 12.81 12.61 12.09
C ALA A 449 12.57 13.61 13.20
N GLY A 450 13.08 14.83 13.01
CA GLY A 450 12.87 15.94 13.93
C GLY A 450 11.36 16.06 14.11
N PRO A 451 10.90 16.50 15.29
CA PRO A 451 9.48 16.65 15.54
C PRO A 451 8.90 17.51 14.43
N VAL A 452 7.89 16.96 13.75
CA VAL A 452 7.06 17.68 12.79
C VAL A 452 6.68 19.00 13.46
N PRO A 453 6.98 20.18 12.87
CA PRO A 453 6.62 21.43 13.50
C PRO A 453 5.09 21.49 13.60
N THR A 454 4.59 21.38 14.82
CA THR A 454 3.22 21.72 15.15
C THR A 454 3.04 23.19 14.81
N ARG A 455 2.45 23.44 13.65
CA ARG A 455 2.05 24.79 13.22
C ARG A 455 0.95 25.23 14.19
N ALA A 456 1.34 25.99 15.20
CA ALA A 456 0.41 26.66 16.10
C ALA A 456 -0.63 27.40 15.26
N MET A 457 -1.88 26.96 15.31
CA MET A 457 -3.02 27.71 14.79
C MET A 457 -3.04 29.06 15.51
N LYS A 458 -2.74 30.13 14.77
CA LYS A 458 -3.05 31.49 15.21
C LYS A 458 -4.59 31.58 15.42
N PRO A 459 -5.08 32.09 16.54
CA PRO A 459 -6.49 32.37 16.72
C PRO A 459 -6.91 33.39 15.67
N LYS A 460 -7.93 33.05 14.89
CA LYS A 460 -8.59 33.97 13.94
C LYS A 460 -9.22 35.08 14.75
N ALA A 461 -8.77 36.30 14.55
CA ALA A 461 -9.30 37.50 15.17
C ALA A 461 -10.82 37.60 14.91
N GLU A 462 -11.57 37.85 15.98
CA GLU A 462 -12.94 38.32 15.97
C GLU A 462 -13.05 39.51 14.98
N ALA A 463 -13.84 39.31 13.91
CA ALA A 463 -14.28 40.43 13.08
C ALA A 463 -15.52 41.03 13.75
N ALA A 464 -15.33 42.26 14.09
CA ALA A 464 -16.30 43.14 14.73
C ALA A 464 -17.65 43.17 13.97
N THR A 465 -18.70 43.14 14.79
CA THR A 465 -20.05 43.62 14.52
C THR A 465 -20.03 44.99 13.79
N THR A 466 -20.68 45.03 12.66
CA THR A 466 -21.32 46.26 12.18
C THR A 466 -22.73 45.91 11.69
N SER A 467 -23.67 46.57 12.32
CA SER A 467 -25.07 46.67 12.05
C SER A 467 -25.40 46.99 10.57
N PHE A 468 -26.40 46.30 10.04
CA PHE A 468 -27.60 46.88 9.42
C PHE A 468 -28.70 45.82 9.44
#